data_df94701ba4cc8ee123e4b13ad5581d9d
#
_entry.id   df94701ba4cc8ee123e4b13ad5581d9d
#
_cell.length_a   1.000
_cell.length_b   1.000
_cell.length_c   1.000
_cell.angle_alpha   90.00
_cell.angle_beta   90.00
_cell.angle_gamma   90.00
#
_symmetry.space_group_name_H-M   'P 1'
#
loop_
_entity.id
_entity.type
_entity.pdbx_description
1 polymer ?
#
loop_
_entity_poly.entity_id
_entity_poly.type
_entity_poly.pdbx_seq_one_letter_code
_entity_poly.pdbx_strand_id
1 'polypeptide(L)'
;MDKRSVFGQAQWVCAGNYAKSNPETLDEGGVPHFPILRSHFSTGEVKKATLRVLGLGFYHCYINGKEISEDRFLPLSTDFEPRENYPRNEKLHGHRIYVPEYDVTELIHAGENVLA
;
A
#
# COMPACT_ATOMS: atom_id res chain seq x y z
N MET A 1 -26.46 0.09 -5.48
CA MET A 1 -25.23 0.88 -5.45
C MET A 1 -24.07 -0.07 -5.69
N ASP A 2 -23.48 -0.01 -6.84
CA ASP A 2 -22.38 -0.91 -7.25
C ASP A 2 -21.14 -0.60 -6.40
N LYS A 3 -20.84 -1.47 -5.46
CA LYS A 3 -19.63 -1.36 -4.61
C LYS A 3 -18.42 -1.83 -5.42
N ARG A 4 -18.06 -1.10 -6.47
CA ARG A 4 -16.78 -1.36 -7.11
C ARG A 4 -15.69 -1.12 -6.08
N SER A 5 -14.90 -2.18 -5.84
CA SER A 5 -13.74 -2.07 -4.98
C SER A 5 -12.85 -0.91 -5.45
N VAL A 6 -12.41 -0.08 -4.53
CA VAL A 6 -11.46 1.02 -4.80
C VAL A 6 -10.18 0.50 -5.47
N PHE A 7 -9.87 -0.77 -5.24
CA PHE A 7 -8.68 -1.46 -5.75
C PHE A 7 -8.93 -2.25 -7.04
N GLY A 8 -10.17 -2.35 -7.52
CA GLY A 8 -10.48 -3.11 -8.74
C GLY A 8 -10.03 -4.56 -8.63
N GLN A 9 -9.03 -4.94 -9.42
CA GLN A 9 -8.44 -6.30 -9.45
C GLN A 9 -7.15 -6.42 -8.61
N ALA A 10 -6.80 -5.43 -7.81
CA ALA A 10 -5.61 -5.49 -6.98
C ALA A 10 -5.68 -6.66 -6.00
N GLN A 11 -4.54 -7.28 -5.75
CA GLN A 11 -4.38 -8.42 -4.86
C GLN A 11 -3.43 -8.08 -3.72
N TRP A 12 -3.63 -8.74 -2.60
CA TRP A 12 -2.67 -8.69 -1.50
C TRP A 12 -1.38 -9.39 -1.90
N VAL A 13 -0.26 -8.75 -1.60
CA VAL A 13 1.07 -9.30 -1.81
C VAL A 13 1.85 -9.25 -0.50
N CYS A 14 2.71 -10.22 -0.29
CA CYS A 14 3.63 -10.23 0.84
C CYS A 14 4.92 -10.96 0.46
N ALA A 15 5.98 -10.73 1.20
CA ALA A 15 7.17 -11.55 1.08
C ALA A 15 6.88 -12.97 1.61
N GLY A 16 7.32 -14.00 0.89
CA GLY A 16 7.00 -15.40 1.19
C GLY A 16 7.41 -15.87 2.59
N ASN A 17 8.49 -15.31 3.12
CA ASN A 17 8.96 -15.57 4.47
C ASN A 17 8.15 -14.87 5.58
N TYR A 18 7.34 -13.86 5.23
CA TYR A 18 6.44 -13.17 6.15
C TYR A 18 5.04 -13.77 6.21
N ALA A 19 4.68 -14.57 5.21
CA ALA A 19 3.35 -15.23 5.15
C ALA A 19 3.15 -16.30 6.25
N LYS A 20 4.23 -16.75 6.85
CA LYS A 20 4.21 -17.66 8.00
C LYS A 20 4.97 -16.95 9.11
N SER A 21 4.37 -16.78 10.27
CA SER A 21 5.02 -16.23 11.46
C SER A 21 6.29 -17.05 11.76
N ASN A 22 7.36 -16.76 11.06
CA ASN A 22 8.57 -17.57 11.05
C ASN A 22 9.68 -16.81 11.78
N PRO A 23 10.24 -17.35 12.86
CA PRO A 23 11.42 -16.78 13.52
C PRO A 23 12.63 -16.62 12.59
N GLU A 24 12.66 -17.33 11.46
CA GLU A 24 13.68 -17.15 10.41
C GLU A 24 13.62 -15.79 9.69
N THR A 25 12.59 -14.98 9.94
CA THR A 25 12.51 -13.59 9.44
C THR A 25 13.28 -12.60 10.28
N LEU A 26 13.93 -13.04 11.33
CA LEU A 26 14.79 -12.24 12.17
C LEU A 26 16.24 -12.45 11.78
N ASP A 27 17.06 -11.40 11.83
CA ASP A 27 18.50 -11.54 11.72
C ASP A 27 19.10 -12.21 12.98
N GLU A 28 20.39 -12.44 13.00
CA GLU A 28 21.09 -13.04 14.15
C GLU A 28 20.95 -12.25 15.46
N GLY A 29 20.60 -10.96 15.36
CA GLY A 29 20.32 -10.07 16.49
C GLY A 29 18.84 -10.04 16.89
N GLY A 30 17.97 -10.79 16.22
CA GLY A 30 16.52 -10.76 16.45
C GLY A 30 15.82 -9.54 15.87
N VAL A 31 16.46 -8.81 14.95
CA VAL A 31 15.87 -7.65 14.27
C VAL A 31 15.03 -8.11 13.08
N PRO A 32 13.78 -7.64 12.94
CA PRO A 32 12.95 -7.99 11.80
C PRO A 32 13.57 -7.52 10.48
N HIS A 33 13.60 -8.39 9.49
CA HIS A 33 13.95 -8.01 8.13
C HIS A 33 12.80 -7.25 7.48
N PHE A 34 13.10 -6.12 6.86
CA PHE A 34 12.13 -5.35 6.08
C PHE A 34 12.20 -5.79 4.61
N PRO A 35 11.17 -6.45 4.09
CA PRO A 35 11.18 -6.93 2.72
C PRO A 35 11.06 -5.78 1.74
N ILE A 36 11.74 -5.90 0.61
CA ILE A 36 11.52 -5.05 -0.55
C ILE A 36 10.70 -5.85 -1.56
N LEU A 37 9.48 -5.36 -1.84
CA LEU A 37 8.64 -5.90 -2.90
C LEU A 37 8.89 -5.10 -4.16
N ARG A 38 9.12 -5.77 -5.28
CA ARG A 38 9.43 -5.12 -6.56
C ARG A 38 8.66 -5.76 -7.68
N SER A 39 8.10 -4.93 -8.56
CA SER A 39 7.40 -5.36 -9.76
C SER A 39 7.76 -4.49 -10.95
N HIS A 40 7.72 -5.07 -12.13
CA HIS A 40 7.87 -4.39 -13.41
C HIS A 40 6.53 -4.31 -14.12
N PHE A 41 6.28 -3.21 -14.80
CA PHE A 41 5.11 -3.05 -15.64
C PHE A 41 5.43 -2.16 -16.83
N SER A 42 4.71 -2.34 -17.93
CA SER A 42 4.91 -1.55 -19.13
C SER A 42 3.65 -0.77 -19.46
N THR A 43 3.83 0.47 -19.92
CA THR A 43 2.74 1.33 -20.39
C THR A 43 3.06 1.94 -21.76
N GLY A 44 2.00 2.39 -22.47
CA GLY A 44 2.14 3.38 -23.52
C GLY A 44 2.34 4.79 -22.98
N GLU A 45 2.01 5.80 -23.79
CA GLU A 45 1.97 7.19 -23.32
C GLU A 45 0.91 7.34 -22.21
N VAL A 46 1.31 7.97 -21.13
CA VAL A 46 0.47 8.19 -19.95
C VAL A 46 0.06 9.65 -19.87
N LYS A 47 -1.24 9.92 -19.93
CA LYS A 47 -1.79 11.27 -19.73
C LYS A 47 -2.04 11.56 -18.27
N LYS A 48 -2.45 10.53 -17.52
CA LYS A 48 -2.69 10.60 -16.09
C LYS A 48 -2.50 9.23 -15.48
N ALA A 49 -1.80 9.17 -14.35
CA ALA A 49 -1.62 7.96 -13.57
C ALA A 49 -1.89 8.23 -12.10
N THR A 50 -2.66 7.35 -11.49
CA THR A 50 -2.98 7.40 -10.06
C THR A 50 -2.59 6.08 -9.42
N LEU A 51 -1.83 6.15 -8.34
CA LEU A 51 -1.49 5.00 -7.53
C LEU A 51 -2.36 4.98 -6.27
N ARG A 52 -3.03 3.86 -6.03
CA ARG A 52 -3.68 3.55 -4.75
C ARG A 52 -2.93 2.42 -4.11
N VAL A 53 -2.47 2.62 -2.90
CA VAL A 53 -1.70 1.62 -2.17
C VAL A 53 -2.18 1.51 -0.74
N LEU A 54 -2.28 0.29 -0.24
CA LEU A 54 -2.61 0.00 1.15
C LEU A 54 -1.61 -1.00 1.70
N GLY A 55 -0.95 -0.65 2.78
CA GLY A 55 -0.08 -1.53 3.55
C GLY A 55 -0.71 -1.94 4.88
N LEU A 56 -0.47 -3.17 5.31
CA LEU A 56 -0.77 -3.65 6.67
C LEU A 56 0.41 -3.37 7.63
N GLY A 57 1.14 -2.31 7.39
CA GLY A 57 2.30 -1.84 8.12
C GLY A 57 2.86 -0.62 7.41
N PHE A 58 3.85 0.02 7.99
CA PHE A 58 4.50 1.16 7.36
C PHE A 58 5.23 0.74 6.09
N TYR A 59 5.19 1.60 5.09
CA TYR A 59 5.87 1.38 3.83
C TYR A 59 6.46 2.69 3.27
N HIS A 60 7.47 2.54 2.45
CA HIS A 60 7.89 3.53 1.47
C HIS A 60 7.61 2.96 0.09
N CYS A 61 7.20 3.79 -0.83
CA CYS A 61 6.87 3.34 -2.18
C CYS A 61 7.62 4.20 -3.21
N TYR A 62 8.16 3.54 -4.21
CA TYR A 62 9.00 4.14 -5.23
C TYR A 62 8.52 3.75 -6.62
N ILE A 63 8.54 4.68 -7.55
CA ILE A 63 8.37 4.42 -8.98
C ILE A 63 9.63 4.90 -9.70
N ASN A 64 10.26 4.01 -10.45
CA ASN A 64 11.48 4.29 -11.19
C ASN A 64 12.59 4.90 -10.31
N GLY A 65 12.68 4.44 -9.06
CA GLY A 65 13.66 4.90 -8.08
C GLY A 65 13.35 6.24 -7.41
N LYS A 66 12.21 6.86 -7.72
CA LYS A 66 11.74 8.09 -7.06
C LYS A 66 10.64 7.77 -6.07
N GLU A 67 10.75 8.29 -4.86
CA GLU A 67 9.71 8.16 -3.83
C GLU A 67 8.43 8.87 -4.29
N ILE A 68 7.28 8.23 -4.09
CA ILE A 68 5.98 8.75 -4.57
C ILE A 68 5.45 9.91 -3.74
N SER A 69 5.91 10.08 -2.51
CA SER A 69 5.46 11.09 -1.57
C SER A 69 6.52 11.33 -0.50
N GLU A 70 6.54 12.54 0.04
CA GLU A 70 7.32 12.89 1.23
C GLU A 70 6.61 12.52 2.54
N ASP A 71 5.40 12.00 2.46
CA ASP A 71 4.64 11.56 3.62
C ASP A 71 5.39 10.47 4.38
N ARG A 72 5.30 10.53 5.70
CA ARG A 72 5.89 9.55 6.61
C ARG A 72 4.81 8.87 7.41
N PHE A 73 5.13 7.69 7.93
CA PHE A 73 4.19 6.89 8.73
C PHE A 73 2.89 6.51 8.00
N LEU A 74 3.02 6.17 6.72
CA LEU A 74 1.91 5.62 5.94
C LEU A 74 1.82 4.10 6.10
N PRO A 75 0.61 3.54 6.03
CA PRO A 75 -0.68 4.21 5.88
C PRO A 75 -1.15 4.86 7.18
N LEU A 76 -2.15 5.73 7.07
CA LEU A 76 -2.86 6.23 8.25
C LEU A 76 -3.51 5.08 9.01
N SER A 77 -3.66 5.25 10.32
CA SER A 77 -4.30 4.24 11.17
C SER A 77 -5.67 3.83 10.62
N THR A 78 -5.81 2.54 10.41
CA THR A 78 -7.02 1.93 9.86
C THR A 78 -7.73 1.13 10.96
N ASP A 79 -9.05 1.17 10.96
CA ASP A 79 -9.86 0.34 11.84
C ASP A 79 -10.01 -1.05 11.23
N PHE A 80 -9.22 -2.02 11.69
CA PHE A 80 -9.30 -3.42 11.23
C PHE A 80 -10.42 -4.20 11.89
N GLU A 81 -10.95 -3.70 13.04
CA GLU A 81 -12.07 -4.29 13.74
C GLU A 81 -13.29 -3.37 13.70
N PRO A 82 -14.52 -3.94 13.68
CA PRO A 82 -15.72 -3.13 13.75
C PRO A 82 -15.76 -2.39 15.08
N ARG A 83 -15.92 -1.08 15.02
CA ARG A 83 -16.18 -0.28 16.22
C ARG A 83 -17.66 0.01 16.31
N GLU A 84 -18.29 -0.46 17.35
CA GLU A 84 -19.73 -0.26 17.56
C GLU A 84 -20.04 1.18 18.00
N ASN A 85 -19.13 1.87 18.64
CA ASN A 85 -19.36 3.19 19.19
C ASN A 85 -18.20 4.14 18.91
N TYR A 86 -18.43 5.15 18.08
CA TYR A 86 -17.59 6.34 18.02
C TYR A 86 -18.16 7.40 18.97
N PRO A 87 -17.47 7.76 20.05
CA PRO A 87 -18.02 8.63 21.12
C PRO A 87 -18.49 10.02 20.65
N ARG A 88 -18.14 10.43 19.44
CA ARG A 88 -18.43 11.76 18.89
C ARG A 88 -19.20 11.74 17.56
N ASN A 89 -19.51 10.56 17.04
CA ASN A 89 -20.24 10.49 15.78
C ASN A 89 -20.95 9.13 15.61
N GLU A 90 -22.20 9.10 15.99
CA GLU A 90 -23.07 7.92 15.91
C GLU A 90 -23.31 7.40 14.47
N LYS A 91 -22.97 8.20 13.45
CA LYS A 91 -23.08 7.80 12.05
C LYS A 91 -21.89 7.03 11.52
N LEU A 92 -20.83 6.93 12.33
CA LEU A 92 -19.59 6.24 11.97
C LEU A 92 -19.59 4.82 12.53
N HIS A 93 -20.37 3.95 11.92
CA HIS A 93 -20.39 2.53 12.25
C HIS A 93 -19.56 1.74 11.23
N GLY A 94 -18.88 0.70 11.71
CA GLY A 94 -18.15 -0.25 10.87
C GLY A 94 -16.66 0.07 10.69
N HIS A 95 -16.06 -0.64 9.77
CA HIS A 95 -14.64 -0.52 9.45
C HIS A 95 -14.35 0.76 8.64
N ARG A 96 -13.24 1.41 8.95
CA ARG A 96 -12.66 2.45 8.13
C ARG A 96 -11.30 2.03 7.64
N ILE A 97 -11.17 1.92 6.36
CA ILE A 97 -9.89 1.66 5.70
C ILE A 97 -9.50 2.93 4.95
N TYR A 98 -8.39 3.52 5.34
CA TYR A 98 -7.81 4.68 4.66
C TYR A 98 -6.91 4.19 3.53
N VAL A 99 -7.26 4.55 2.32
CA VAL A 99 -6.50 4.22 1.12
C VAL A 99 -5.85 5.49 0.59
N PRO A 100 -4.55 5.66 0.75
CA PRO A 100 -3.84 6.77 0.12
C PRO A 100 -3.93 6.70 -1.40
N GLU A 101 -4.09 7.86 -2.02
CA GLU A 101 -4.11 8.03 -3.46
C GLU A 101 -3.08 9.09 -3.87
N TYR A 102 -2.21 8.75 -4.81
CA TYR A 102 -1.13 9.61 -5.27
C TYR A 102 -1.23 9.84 -6.76
N ASP A 103 -1.08 11.09 -7.20
CA ASP A 103 -0.82 11.38 -8.60
C ASP A 103 0.66 11.06 -8.90
N VAL A 104 0.87 10.05 -9.72
CA VAL A 104 2.20 9.56 -10.09
C VAL A 104 2.50 9.76 -11.58
N THR A 105 1.75 10.63 -12.22
CA THR A 105 1.84 10.89 -13.66
C THR A 105 3.27 11.20 -14.09
N GLU A 106 3.95 12.08 -13.36
CA GLU A 106 5.32 12.51 -13.67
C GLU A 106 6.40 11.47 -13.35
N LEU A 107 6.04 10.37 -12.67
CA LEU A 107 6.96 9.30 -12.30
C LEU A 107 6.95 8.14 -13.29
N ILE A 108 5.94 8.10 -14.17
CA ILE A 108 5.72 7.02 -15.13
C ILE A 108 6.09 7.52 -16.54
N HIS A 109 6.74 6.67 -17.31
CA HIS A 109 7.06 6.93 -18.72
C HIS A 109 6.58 5.79 -19.62
N ALA A 110 6.47 6.08 -20.92
CA ALA A 110 6.21 5.03 -21.89
C ALA A 110 7.33 3.99 -21.88
N GLY A 111 6.94 2.73 -22.00
CA GLY A 111 7.84 1.60 -21.88
C GLY A 111 7.83 0.96 -20.51
N GLU A 112 8.94 0.40 -20.11
CA GLU A 112 9.08 -0.36 -18.85
C GLU A 112 9.25 0.56 -17.65
N ASN A 113 8.51 0.28 -16.59
CA ASN A 113 8.55 0.99 -15.32
C ASN A 113 8.73 -0.01 -14.17
N VAL A 114 9.24 0.47 -13.05
CA VAL A 114 9.47 -0.31 -11.83
C VAL A 114 8.71 0.30 -10.68
N LEU A 115 7.94 -0.52 -9.97
CA LEU A 115 7.32 -0.23 -8.69
C LEU A 115 8.06 -1.01 -7.60
N ALA A 116 8.42 -0.33 -6.51
CA ALA A 116 9.05 -0.95 -5.35
C ALA A 116 8.51 -0.37 -4.03
#